data_937f7c4c6952e8f6a5a6bec60dcc990a
#
_entry.id   937f7c4c6952e8f6a5a6bec60dcc990a
#
_cell.length_a   1.000
_cell.length_b   1.000
_cell.length_c   1.000
_cell.angle_alpha   90.00
_cell.angle_beta   90.00
_cell.angle_gamma   90.00
#
_symmetry.space_group_name_H-M   'P 1'
#
loop_
_entity.id
_entity.type
_entity.pdbx_description
1 polymer ?
#
loop_
_entity_poly.entity_id
_entity_poly.type
_entity_poly.pdbx_seq_one_letter_code
_entity_poly.pdbx_strand_id
1 'polypeptide(L)'
;MRKIVLLYMPVIHKGYLTFLTKNASSEYECLLIGTVALRELGDPADYVLRKDKAIRALPEPMVRDFIRSLGLFRKVEILGTERERLPVLLTRPDEDIVRLAADRFFPKAAMYVDPIRLRYDRQGIARNDPVPAAACTSKELHRRFMRHAGEEAKKSRDWWLSVGAVASRDGVPLLMAHNEAALDPDLPNILGDPRSAYARGENTEDTLVLHAERSLVSQAAYYGISLRGADAYVTHFPCVPCAASLADAGIKGLYFMHGYSRLESAELLASKGVEVFRVV
;
A
#
# COMPACT_ATOMS: atom_id res chain seq x y z
N MET A 1 13.25 -26.10 20.51
CA MET A 1 12.24 -25.52 19.60
C MET A 1 12.97 -24.54 18.69
N ARG A 2 12.83 -24.66 17.37
CA ARG A 2 13.41 -23.71 16.40
C ARG A 2 12.83 -22.31 16.63
N LYS A 3 13.66 -21.31 16.55
CA LYS A 3 13.28 -19.90 16.67
C LYS A 3 13.55 -19.24 15.31
N ILE A 4 12.52 -18.66 14.72
CA ILE A 4 12.55 -18.16 13.33
C ILE A 4 12.08 -16.72 13.31
N VAL A 5 12.82 -15.87 12.60
CA VAL A 5 12.35 -14.55 12.14
C VAL A 5 11.90 -14.71 10.70
N LEU A 6 10.61 -14.49 10.43
CA LEU A 6 10.03 -14.57 9.08
C LEU A 6 9.82 -13.17 8.52
N LEU A 7 10.28 -12.95 7.28
CA LEU A 7 10.33 -11.61 6.69
C LEU A 7 10.14 -11.65 5.17
N TYR A 8 9.40 -10.69 4.62
CA TYR A 8 9.43 -10.32 3.21
C TYR A 8 10.17 -8.99 3.07
N MET A 9 11.30 -8.98 2.37
CA MET A 9 12.17 -7.81 2.25
C MET A 9 12.53 -7.53 0.79
N PRO A 10 11.66 -6.84 0.04
CA PRO A 10 11.91 -6.53 -1.37
C PRO A 10 12.93 -5.39 -1.58
N VAL A 11 13.17 -4.58 -0.56
CA VAL A 11 14.09 -3.44 -0.58
C VAL A 11 14.81 -3.34 0.76
N ILE A 12 15.97 -2.69 0.80
CA ILE A 12 16.72 -2.45 2.03
C ILE A 12 16.49 -1.00 2.46
N HIS A 13 15.75 -0.80 3.54
CA HIS A 13 15.56 0.52 4.14
C HIS A 13 15.68 0.47 5.66
N LYS A 14 15.75 1.65 6.29
CA LYS A 14 15.97 1.80 7.74
C LYS A 14 14.99 0.98 8.59
N GLY A 15 13.72 0.89 8.21
CA GLY A 15 12.70 0.13 8.94
C GLY A 15 13.05 -1.36 9.02
N TYR A 16 13.49 -1.97 7.90
CA TYR A 16 13.94 -3.36 7.91
C TYR A 16 15.17 -3.57 8.79
N LEU A 17 16.14 -2.65 8.74
CA LEU A 17 17.32 -2.72 9.62
C LEU A 17 16.93 -2.66 11.08
N THR A 18 16.02 -1.75 11.44
CA THR A 18 15.48 -1.63 12.81
C THR A 18 14.79 -2.93 13.24
N PHE A 19 13.93 -3.51 12.39
CA PHE A 19 13.26 -4.77 12.68
C PHE A 19 14.27 -5.93 12.89
N LEU A 20 15.23 -6.06 11.97
CA LEU A 20 16.26 -7.10 12.04
C LEU A 20 17.09 -6.98 13.30
N THR A 21 17.60 -5.79 13.66
CA THR A 21 18.42 -5.57 14.84
C THR A 21 17.63 -5.78 16.13
N LYS A 22 16.38 -5.32 16.20
CA LYS A 22 15.51 -5.50 17.36
C LYS A 22 15.20 -6.97 17.64
N ASN A 23 15.01 -7.78 16.59
CA ASN A 23 14.63 -9.17 16.69
C ASN A 23 15.80 -10.14 16.44
N ALA A 24 17.03 -9.62 16.45
CA ALA A 24 18.25 -10.39 16.22
C ALA A 24 18.57 -11.31 17.42
N SER A 25 19.05 -12.51 17.12
CA SER A 25 19.67 -13.41 18.06
C SER A 25 20.48 -14.46 17.33
N SER A 26 21.67 -14.79 17.85
CA SER A 26 22.51 -15.89 17.33
C SER A 26 21.86 -17.27 17.44
N GLU A 27 20.74 -17.39 18.17
CA GLU A 27 19.94 -18.62 18.26
C GLU A 27 18.83 -18.68 17.20
N TYR A 28 18.52 -17.56 16.56
CA TYR A 28 17.41 -17.46 15.62
C TYR A 28 17.88 -17.73 14.18
N GLU A 29 16.98 -18.29 13.40
CA GLU A 29 17.10 -18.38 11.94
C GLU A 29 16.26 -17.25 11.31
N CYS A 30 16.77 -16.63 10.25
CA CYS A 30 16.00 -15.70 9.46
C CYS A 30 15.55 -16.38 8.16
N LEU A 31 14.27 -16.44 7.91
CA LEU A 31 13.69 -16.95 6.68
C LEU A 31 13.07 -15.82 5.86
N LEU A 32 13.56 -15.66 4.63
CA LEU A 32 13.07 -14.68 3.67
C LEU A 32 11.98 -15.30 2.81
N ILE A 33 10.84 -14.65 2.72
CA ILE A 33 9.79 -15.01 1.79
C ILE A 33 10.25 -14.58 0.40
N GLY A 34 10.50 -15.57 -0.46
CA GLY A 34 10.94 -15.37 -1.83
C GLY A 34 9.82 -15.59 -2.84
N THR A 35 10.14 -15.39 -4.13
CA THR A 35 9.19 -15.52 -5.25
C THR A 35 8.49 -16.87 -5.30
N VAL A 36 9.19 -17.96 -4.95
CA VAL A 36 8.62 -19.30 -4.96
C VAL A 36 7.53 -19.43 -3.90
N ALA A 37 7.79 -18.98 -2.67
CA ALA A 37 6.81 -18.97 -1.60
C ALA A 37 5.64 -18.03 -1.91
N LEU A 38 5.89 -16.84 -2.51
CA LEU A 38 4.85 -15.89 -2.91
C LEU A 38 3.88 -16.50 -3.94
N ARG A 39 4.39 -17.22 -4.93
CA ARG A 39 3.56 -17.91 -5.92
C ARG A 39 2.68 -19.00 -5.28
N GLU A 40 3.19 -19.68 -4.28
CA GLU A 40 2.43 -20.69 -3.53
C GLU A 40 1.31 -20.10 -2.67
N LEU A 41 1.39 -18.80 -2.33
CA LEU A 41 0.32 -18.06 -1.65
C LEU A 41 -0.84 -17.70 -2.58
N GLY A 42 -0.61 -17.64 -3.89
CA GLY A 42 -1.64 -17.36 -4.91
C GLY A 42 -2.15 -15.91 -4.89
N ASP A 43 -3.40 -15.74 -5.33
CA ASP A 43 -4.04 -14.44 -5.54
C ASP A 43 -3.83 -13.38 -4.44
N PRO A 44 -3.87 -13.72 -3.14
CA PRO A 44 -3.62 -12.72 -2.10
C PRO A 44 -2.24 -12.06 -2.16
N ALA A 45 -1.25 -12.74 -2.77
CA ALA A 45 0.13 -12.26 -2.89
C ALA A 45 0.47 -11.72 -4.29
N ASP A 46 -0.39 -11.88 -5.29
CA ASP A 46 -0.11 -11.56 -6.69
C ASP A 46 0.26 -10.09 -6.90
N TYR A 47 -0.25 -9.19 -6.07
CA TYR A 47 0.05 -7.76 -6.20
C TYR A 47 1.54 -7.43 -6.01
N VAL A 48 2.30 -8.22 -5.24
CA VAL A 48 3.75 -8.01 -5.07
C VAL A 48 4.55 -8.65 -6.21
N LEU A 49 3.95 -9.62 -6.93
CA LEU A 49 4.55 -10.27 -8.09
C LEU A 49 4.30 -9.52 -9.40
N ARG A 50 3.46 -8.49 -9.38
CA ARG A 50 3.21 -7.66 -10.58
C ARG A 50 4.51 -7.10 -11.12
N LYS A 51 4.62 -7.04 -12.45
CA LYS A 51 5.84 -6.62 -13.15
C LYS A 51 6.37 -5.26 -12.68
N ASP A 52 5.48 -4.30 -12.42
CA ASP A 52 5.83 -2.96 -11.93
C ASP A 52 6.41 -2.95 -10.51
N LYS A 53 6.08 -3.93 -9.70
CA LYS A 53 6.64 -4.12 -8.35
C LYS A 53 7.88 -5.02 -8.38
N ALA A 54 7.81 -6.13 -9.10
CA ALA A 54 8.90 -7.10 -9.18
C ALA A 54 10.19 -6.51 -9.76
N ILE A 55 10.10 -5.58 -10.73
CA ILE A 55 11.27 -4.94 -11.33
C ILE A 55 12.05 -4.06 -10.35
N ARG A 56 11.41 -3.62 -9.27
CA ARG A 56 12.04 -2.77 -8.23
C ARG A 56 12.49 -3.57 -7.01
N ALA A 57 12.08 -4.83 -6.91
CA ALA A 57 12.52 -5.70 -5.84
C ALA A 57 13.99 -6.10 -6.05
N LEU A 58 14.74 -6.10 -4.96
CA LEU A 58 16.09 -6.67 -4.97
C LEU A 58 16.01 -8.18 -5.18
N PRO A 59 16.97 -8.77 -5.91
CA PRO A 59 17.06 -10.22 -6.01
C PRO A 59 17.17 -10.86 -4.61
N GLU A 60 16.37 -11.88 -4.35
CA GLU A 60 16.31 -12.57 -3.06
C GLU A 60 17.67 -13.08 -2.57
N PRO A 61 18.54 -13.65 -3.42
CA PRO A 61 19.89 -14.05 -2.99
C PRO A 61 20.72 -12.85 -2.48
N MET A 62 20.58 -11.69 -3.11
CA MET A 62 21.27 -10.47 -2.69
C MET A 62 20.80 -10.03 -1.30
N VAL A 63 19.48 -10.02 -1.06
CA VAL A 63 18.91 -9.68 0.25
C VAL A 63 19.36 -10.67 1.33
N ARG A 64 19.32 -11.97 1.02
CA ARG A 64 19.82 -13.03 1.92
C ARG A 64 21.29 -12.79 2.28
N ASP A 65 22.14 -12.55 1.31
CA ASP A 65 23.57 -12.40 1.53
C ASP A 65 23.89 -11.10 2.28
N PHE A 66 23.11 -10.04 2.02
CA PHE A 66 23.16 -8.83 2.83
C PHE A 66 22.83 -9.11 4.31
N ILE A 67 21.72 -9.80 4.61
CA ILE A 67 21.35 -10.12 6.01
C ILE A 67 22.38 -11.04 6.64
N ARG A 68 22.95 -11.99 5.91
CA ARG A 68 24.07 -12.82 6.38
C ARG A 68 25.28 -12.00 6.78
N SER A 69 25.63 -10.99 5.99
CA SER A 69 26.78 -10.12 6.28
C SER A 69 26.64 -9.30 7.56
N LEU A 70 25.41 -9.08 8.04
CA LEU A 70 25.15 -8.42 9.32
C LEU A 70 25.52 -9.27 10.54
N GLY A 71 25.68 -10.59 10.39
CA GLY A 71 26.03 -11.50 11.48
C GLY A 71 25.00 -11.62 12.61
N LEU A 72 23.74 -11.25 12.35
CA LEU A 72 22.69 -11.14 13.38
C LEU A 72 21.99 -12.46 13.71
N PHE A 73 22.04 -13.45 12.81
CA PHE A 73 21.30 -14.70 12.90
C PHE A 73 22.21 -15.92 12.74
N ARG A 74 21.83 -17.03 13.36
CA ARG A 74 22.53 -18.31 13.19
C ARG A 74 22.56 -18.76 11.73
N LYS A 75 21.46 -18.53 11.02
CA LYS A 75 21.24 -18.94 9.63
C LYS A 75 20.30 -17.97 8.94
N VAL A 76 20.55 -17.70 7.66
CA VAL A 76 19.64 -16.89 6.82
C VAL A 76 19.39 -17.66 5.55
N GLU A 77 18.13 -17.96 5.25
CA GLU A 77 17.73 -18.71 4.06
C GLU A 77 16.49 -18.11 3.39
N ILE A 78 16.26 -18.51 2.16
CA ILE A 78 15.02 -18.23 1.43
C ILE A 78 14.03 -19.33 1.75
N LEU A 79 12.79 -18.96 2.11
CA LEU A 79 11.73 -19.89 2.44
C LEU A 79 11.37 -20.75 1.22
N GLY A 80 11.38 -22.06 1.41
CA GLY A 80 10.86 -23.03 0.44
C GLY A 80 9.33 -23.13 0.45
N THR A 81 8.79 -24.13 -0.21
CA THR A 81 7.34 -24.40 -0.30
C THR A 81 6.85 -25.42 0.73
N GLU A 82 7.75 -26.04 1.47
CA GLU A 82 7.40 -27.05 2.45
C GLU A 82 6.78 -26.46 3.71
N ARG A 83 5.73 -27.10 4.21
CA ARG A 83 5.11 -26.74 5.48
C ARG A 83 5.94 -27.27 6.65
N GLU A 84 6.26 -26.38 7.58
CA GLU A 84 6.86 -26.78 8.86
C GLU A 84 5.83 -27.56 9.68
N ARG A 85 6.18 -28.79 10.05
CA ARG A 85 5.29 -29.69 10.81
C ARG A 85 5.55 -29.68 12.30
N LEU A 86 6.73 -29.21 12.70
CA LEU A 86 7.13 -29.15 14.09
C LEU A 86 6.74 -27.80 14.71
N PRO A 87 6.47 -27.74 16.01
CA PRO A 87 6.28 -26.49 16.72
C PRO A 87 7.53 -25.61 16.65
N VAL A 88 7.35 -24.35 16.22
CA VAL A 88 8.41 -23.35 16.15
C VAL A 88 7.96 -22.07 16.88
N LEU A 89 8.90 -21.28 17.35
CA LEU A 89 8.66 -19.89 17.77
C LEU A 89 8.93 -19.00 16.56
N LEU A 90 7.90 -18.32 16.10
CA LEU A 90 7.96 -17.47 14.90
C LEU A 90 7.82 -16.00 15.31
N THR A 91 8.82 -15.20 14.99
CA THR A 91 8.77 -13.73 15.10
C THR A 91 8.54 -13.14 13.71
N ARG A 92 7.60 -12.22 13.58
CA ARG A 92 7.30 -11.56 12.31
C ARG A 92 6.82 -10.13 12.48
N PRO A 93 7.00 -9.25 11.45
CA PRO A 93 6.33 -7.95 11.42
C PRO A 93 4.81 -8.13 11.20
N ASP A 94 4.04 -7.08 11.51
CA ASP A 94 2.59 -7.05 11.26
C ASP A 94 2.29 -6.64 9.81
N GLU A 95 2.50 -7.58 8.90
CA GLU A 95 2.30 -7.39 7.46
C GLU A 95 1.46 -8.53 6.86
N ASP A 96 0.66 -8.19 5.83
CA ASP A 96 -0.23 -9.11 5.14
C ASP A 96 0.49 -10.33 4.53
N ILE A 97 1.52 -10.09 3.73
CA ILE A 97 2.30 -11.15 3.06
C ILE A 97 2.95 -12.07 4.08
N VAL A 98 3.52 -11.50 5.15
CA VAL A 98 4.20 -12.30 6.16
C VAL A 98 3.21 -13.09 7.00
N ARG A 99 2.02 -12.53 7.26
CA ARG A 99 0.91 -13.23 7.92
C ARG A 99 0.45 -14.42 7.06
N LEU A 100 0.16 -14.19 5.77
CA LEU A 100 -0.25 -15.25 4.84
C LEU A 100 0.79 -16.38 4.76
N ALA A 101 2.07 -16.04 4.70
CA ALA A 101 3.15 -17.02 4.68
C ALA A 101 3.25 -17.78 6.01
N ALA A 102 3.11 -17.10 7.14
CA ALA A 102 3.11 -17.72 8.46
C ALA A 102 1.97 -18.75 8.58
N ASP A 103 0.75 -18.38 8.21
CA ASP A 103 -0.42 -19.26 8.26
C ASP A 103 -0.28 -20.46 7.31
N ARG A 104 0.27 -20.24 6.13
CA ARG A 104 0.44 -21.29 5.09
C ARG A 104 1.55 -22.28 5.44
N PHE A 105 2.72 -21.78 5.84
CA PHE A 105 3.93 -22.60 5.98
C PHE A 105 4.23 -23.01 7.44
N PHE A 106 3.68 -22.29 8.43
CA PHE A 106 3.94 -22.50 9.86
C PHE A 106 2.65 -22.62 10.69
N PRO A 107 1.71 -23.51 10.34
CA PRO A 107 0.38 -23.56 10.96
C PRO A 107 0.37 -23.92 12.45
N LYS A 108 1.49 -24.43 12.98
CA LYS A 108 1.66 -24.79 14.40
C LYS A 108 2.63 -23.87 15.14
N ALA A 109 2.97 -22.72 14.58
CA ALA A 109 3.90 -21.79 15.21
C ALA A 109 3.26 -21.09 16.41
N ALA A 110 4.03 -20.95 17.50
CA ALA A 110 3.78 -19.93 18.50
C ALA A 110 4.32 -18.60 17.93
N MET A 111 3.45 -17.59 17.79
CA MET A 111 3.80 -16.36 17.06
C MET A 111 4.02 -15.19 18.00
N TYR A 112 5.12 -14.49 17.80
CA TYR A 112 5.32 -13.13 18.27
C TYR A 112 5.20 -12.17 17.08
N VAL A 113 4.26 -11.25 17.13
CA VAL A 113 4.03 -10.24 16.11
C VAL A 113 4.60 -8.91 16.59
N ASP A 114 5.68 -8.48 15.95
CA ASP A 114 6.21 -7.13 16.16
C ASP A 114 5.24 -6.14 15.46
N PRO A 115 4.69 -5.14 16.16
CA PRO A 115 3.72 -4.21 15.58
C PRO A 115 4.32 -3.29 14.51
N ILE A 116 5.62 -3.37 14.25
CA ILE A 116 6.27 -2.59 13.21
C ILE A 116 5.68 -2.96 11.84
N ARG A 117 5.41 -1.93 11.05
CA ARG A 117 4.97 -2.07 9.66
C ARG A 117 6.08 -1.61 8.75
N LEU A 118 6.60 -2.54 7.97
CA LEU A 118 7.70 -2.29 7.04
C LEU A 118 7.17 -2.00 5.63
N ARG A 119 5.93 -2.37 5.39
CA ARG A 119 5.17 -2.15 4.17
C ARG A 119 3.70 -1.90 4.49
N TYR A 120 3.02 -1.33 3.52
CA TYR A 120 1.60 -1.06 3.61
C TYR A 120 0.78 -2.37 3.54
N ASP A 121 -0.08 -2.63 4.52
CA ASP A 121 -0.99 -3.78 4.51
C ASP A 121 -2.20 -3.48 3.62
N ARG A 122 -2.19 -4.01 2.40
CA ARG A 122 -3.24 -3.81 1.42
C ARG A 122 -4.61 -4.32 1.89
N GLN A 123 -4.68 -5.47 2.56
CA GLN A 123 -5.94 -6.05 3.01
C GLN A 123 -6.63 -5.19 4.06
N GLY A 124 -5.85 -4.44 4.79
CA GLY A 124 -6.38 -3.60 5.81
C GLY A 124 -6.78 -2.21 5.38
N ILE A 125 -6.36 -1.78 4.21
CA ILE A 125 -6.63 -0.45 3.69
C ILE A 125 -7.77 -0.49 2.68
N ALA A 126 -7.75 -1.48 1.80
CA ALA A 126 -8.84 -1.75 0.87
C ALA A 126 -10.00 -2.44 1.61
N ARG A 127 -10.50 -1.84 2.69
CA ARG A 127 -11.78 -2.25 3.23
C ARG A 127 -12.82 -1.95 2.18
N ASN A 128 -13.51 -3.00 1.74
CA ASN A 128 -14.71 -2.88 0.92
C ASN A 128 -15.94 -2.52 1.77
N ASP A 129 -15.73 -1.95 2.96
CA ASP A 129 -16.83 -1.48 3.79
C ASP A 129 -17.65 -0.44 3.01
N PRO A 130 -18.98 -0.47 3.09
CA PRO A 130 -19.82 0.52 2.45
C PRO A 130 -19.43 1.92 2.93
N VAL A 131 -19.08 2.81 2.00
CA VAL A 131 -18.87 4.22 2.35
C VAL A 131 -20.25 4.82 2.63
N PRO A 132 -20.48 5.43 3.81
CA PRO A 132 -21.75 6.06 4.11
C PRO A 132 -22.15 7.08 3.03
N ALA A 133 -23.43 7.11 2.67
CA ALA A 133 -24.00 7.99 1.66
C ALA A 133 -23.49 7.83 0.22
N ALA A 134 -22.60 6.87 -0.07
CA ALA A 134 -22.16 6.61 -1.44
C ALA A 134 -23.22 5.80 -2.21
N ALA A 135 -23.69 6.35 -3.33
CA ALA A 135 -24.47 5.61 -4.30
C ALA A 135 -23.56 4.73 -5.18
N CYS A 136 -24.09 3.60 -5.67
CA CYS A 136 -23.36 2.79 -6.67
C CYS A 136 -23.70 3.25 -8.08
N THR A 137 -22.71 3.24 -8.95
CA THR A 137 -22.89 3.50 -10.38
C THR A 137 -22.14 2.48 -11.23
N SER A 138 -22.81 2.01 -12.29
CA SER A 138 -22.24 1.11 -13.30
C SER A 138 -22.24 1.74 -14.69
N LYS A 139 -22.51 3.06 -14.80
CA LYS A 139 -22.51 3.76 -16.08
C LYS A 139 -21.15 3.65 -16.76
N GLU A 140 -21.14 3.31 -18.05
CA GLU A 140 -19.90 3.08 -18.81
C GLU A 140 -18.97 4.30 -18.83
N LEU A 141 -19.51 5.50 -18.83
CA LEU A 141 -18.73 6.74 -18.72
C LEU A 141 -17.85 6.72 -17.46
N HIS A 142 -18.44 6.38 -16.30
CA HIS A 142 -17.70 6.37 -15.02
C HIS A 142 -16.71 5.21 -14.95
N ARG A 143 -17.05 4.04 -15.49
CA ARG A 143 -16.13 2.92 -15.64
C ARG A 143 -14.93 3.28 -16.53
N ARG A 144 -15.15 4.01 -17.62
CA ARG A 144 -14.06 4.48 -18.49
C ARG A 144 -13.08 5.37 -17.72
N PHE A 145 -13.56 6.38 -17.00
CA PHE A 145 -12.69 7.25 -16.21
C PHE A 145 -12.01 6.52 -15.06
N MET A 146 -12.70 5.56 -14.44
CA MET A 146 -12.09 4.73 -13.42
C MET A 146 -10.97 3.82 -13.98
N ARG A 147 -11.12 3.31 -15.21
CA ARG A 147 -10.02 2.62 -15.92
C ARG A 147 -8.84 3.56 -16.15
N HIS A 148 -9.07 4.80 -16.59
CA HIS A 148 -7.99 5.79 -16.73
C HIS A 148 -7.29 6.06 -15.39
N ALA A 149 -8.03 6.21 -14.29
CA ALA A 149 -7.44 6.33 -12.96
C ALA A 149 -6.63 5.08 -12.58
N GLY A 150 -7.10 3.88 -12.93
CA GLY A 150 -6.37 2.63 -12.73
C GLY A 150 -5.07 2.54 -13.53
N GLU A 151 -5.08 2.99 -14.79
CA GLU A 151 -3.85 3.06 -15.61
C GLU A 151 -2.87 4.11 -15.06
N GLU A 152 -3.38 5.24 -14.61
CA GLU A 152 -2.56 6.27 -13.98
C GLU A 152 -1.90 5.77 -12.69
N ALA A 153 -2.64 5.01 -11.86
CA ALA A 153 -2.12 4.40 -10.65
C ALA A 153 -0.91 3.48 -10.90
N LYS A 154 -0.83 2.84 -12.08
CA LYS A 154 0.30 1.95 -12.43
C LYS A 154 1.62 2.69 -12.60
N LYS A 155 1.59 4.01 -12.82
CA LYS A 155 2.79 4.86 -12.92
C LYS A 155 3.40 5.17 -11.57
N SER A 156 2.61 5.06 -10.48
CA SER A 156 3.09 5.30 -9.12
C SER A 156 4.25 4.37 -8.76
N ARG A 157 5.30 4.93 -8.20
CA ARG A 157 6.45 4.20 -7.64
C ARG A 157 6.28 3.84 -6.17
N ASP A 158 5.16 4.24 -5.56
CA ASP A 158 4.89 3.88 -4.16
C ASP A 158 4.69 2.37 -4.02
N TRP A 159 5.56 1.75 -3.24
CA TRP A 159 5.48 0.32 -2.91
C TRP A 159 4.26 -0.03 -2.07
N TRP A 160 3.77 0.92 -1.30
CA TRP A 160 2.72 0.70 -0.32
C TRP A 160 1.34 0.64 -0.97
N LEU A 161 1.00 1.70 -1.70
CA LEU A 161 -0.28 1.80 -2.38
C LEU A 161 -0.17 2.67 -3.62
N SER A 162 -0.44 2.10 -4.78
CA SER A 162 -0.52 2.87 -6.02
C SER A 162 -1.94 3.41 -6.18
N VAL A 163 -2.07 4.72 -6.17
CA VAL A 163 -3.34 5.45 -6.32
C VAL A 163 -3.29 6.31 -7.57
N GLY A 164 -4.35 6.30 -8.36
CA GLY A 164 -4.52 7.19 -9.49
C GLY A 164 -5.78 8.03 -9.35
N ALA A 165 -5.71 9.24 -9.88
CA ALA A 165 -6.80 10.21 -9.90
C ALA A 165 -6.99 10.82 -11.30
N VAL A 166 -8.24 11.08 -11.68
CA VAL A 166 -8.59 11.77 -12.91
C VAL A 166 -9.64 12.83 -12.59
N ALA A 167 -9.45 14.04 -13.11
CA ALA A 167 -10.52 15.04 -13.15
C ALA A 167 -11.13 15.07 -14.53
N SER A 168 -12.46 15.14 -14.62
CA SER A 168 -13.16 15.35 -15.87
C SER A 168 -14.28 16.37 -15.75
N ARG A 169 -14.65 17.00 -16.86
CA ARG A 169 -15.82 17.88 -16.93
C ARG A 169 -16.56 17.57 -18.23
N ASP A 170 -17.87 17.39 -18.13
CA ASP A 170 -18.75 17.10 -19.26
C ASP A 170 -18.27 15.92 -20.15
N GLY A 171 -17.72 14.88 -19.49
CA GLY A 171 -17.23 13.69 -20.17
C GLY A 171 -15.84 13.84 -20.83
N VAL A 172 -15.16 14.99 -20.64
CA VAL A 172 -13.83 15.28 -21.16
C VAL A 172 -12.81 15.24 -20.02
N PRO A 173 -11.69 14.48 -20.15
CA PRO A 173 -10.64 14.50 -19.13
C PRO A 173 -9.93 15.86 -19.09
N LEU A 174 -9.71 16.39 -17.91
CA LEU A 174 -8.97 17.64 -17.66
C LEU A 174 -7.53 17.35 -17.26
N LEU A 175 -7.35 16.49 -16.27
CA LEU A 175 -6.06 16.16 -15.66
C LEU A 175 -6.06 14.71 -15.15
N MET A 176 -4.86 14.15 -15.07
CA MET A 176 -4.61 12.84 -14.47
C MET A 176 -3.40 12.95 -13.55
N ALA A 177 -3.44 12.26 -12.44
CA ALA A 177 -2.36 12.25 -11.45
C ALA A 177 -2.28 10.89 -10.76
N HIS A 178 -1.12 10.58 -10.23
CA HIS A 178 -0.89 9.44 -9.35
C HIS A 178 -0.14 9.88 -8.10
N ASN A 179 -0.13 9.04 -7.09
CA ASN A 179 0.65 9.32 -5.89
C ASN A 179 2.15 9.08 -6.17
N GLU A 180 2.97 9.99 -5.70
CA GLU A 180 4.42 9.93 -5.89
C GLU A 180 5.15 10.60 -4.73
N ALA A 181 6.37 10.17 -4.42
CA ALA A 181 7.18 10.82 -3.39
C ALA A 181 7.52 12.25 -3.79
N ALA A 182 7.33 13.19 -2.85
CA ALA A 182 7.42 14.62 -3.13
C ALA A 182 8.83 15.10 -3.45
N LEU A 183 9.87 14.45 -2.90
CA LEU A 183 11.27 14.83 -3.09
C LEU A 183 11.96 13.98 -4.14
N ASP A 184 11.94 12.68 -3.95
CA ASP A 184 12.55 11.69 -4.84
C ASP A 184 11.69 10.43 -4.84
N PRO A 185 11.33 9.89 -6.01
CA PRO A 185 10.48 8.70 -6.13
C PRO A 185 11.00 7.47 -5.39
N ASP A 186 12.31 7.37 -5.19
CA ASP A 186 12.94 6.24 -4.52
C ASP A 186 13.20 6.47 -3.02
N LEU A 187 12.98 7.70 -2.52
CA LEU A 187 13.22 8.05 -1.13
C LEU A 187 12.48 7.14 -0.12
N PRO A 188 11.20 6.76 -0.32
CA PRO A 188 10.52 5.82 0.56
C PRO A 188 11.16 4.41 0.54
N ASN A 189 11.82 4.04 -0.56
CA ASN A 189 12.53 2.77 -0.67
C ASN A 189 13.86 2.79 0.08
N ILE A 190 14.46 3.95 0.30
CA ILE A 190 15.75 4.13 0.99
C ILE A 190 15.53 4.34 2.49
N LEU A 191 14.64 5.25 2.86
CA LEU A 191 14.41 5.64 4.25
C LEU A 191 13.32 4.82 4.95
N GLY A 192 12.45 4.16 4.19
CA GLY A 192 11.17 3.66 4.67
C GLY A 192 10.13 4.78 4.73
N ASP A 193 8.86 4.40 4.81
CA ASP A 193 7.77 5.36 4.94
C ASP A 193 7.51 5.66 6.42
N PRO A 194 7.40 6.94 6.85
CA PRO A 194 7.08 7.30 8.23
C PRO A 194 5.81 6.63 8.76
N ARG A 195 4.83 6.37 7.90
CA ARG A 195 3.59 5.64 8.25
C ARG A 195 3.84 4.26 8.86
N SER A 196 5.00 3.66 8.60
CA SER A 196 5.39 2.37 9.21
C SER A 196 5.55 2.43 10.72
N ALA A 197 5.70 3.62 11.30
CA ALA A 197 5.82 3.82 12.74
C ALA A 197 4.45 3.87 13.47
N TYR A 198 3.34 3.97 12.74
CA TYR A 198 2.01 4.20 13.30
C TYR A 198 1.07 3.01 13.07
N ALA A 199 0.01 2.93 13.88
CA ALA A 199 -1.06 1.99 13.64
C ALA A 199 -1.87 2.39 12.38
N ARG A 200 -2.59 1.40 11.84
CA ARG A 200 -3.36 1.60 10.61
C ARG A 200 -4.38 2.75 10.73
N GLY A 201 -4.35 3.67 9.77
CA GLY A 201 -5.24 4.81 9.72
C GLY A 201 -4.85 5.95 10.66
N GLU A 202 -3.76 5.81 11.41
CA GLU A 202 -3.18 6.90 12.20
C GLU A 202 -2.17 7.68 11.36
N ASN A 203 -2.09 8.98 11.60
CA ASN A 203 -1.13 9.92 10.99
C ASN A 203 -0.92 9.70 9.48
N THR A 204 -2.01 9.59 8.74
CA THR A 204 -1.98 9.34 7.29
C THR A 204 -1.32 10.45 6.49
N GLU A 205 -1.17 11.62 7.08
CA GLU A 205 -0.46 12.78 6.51
C GLU A 205 1.05 12.72 6.72
N ASP A 206 1.54 11.96 7.68
CA ASP A 206 2.97 11.79 7.95
C ASP A 206 3.56 10.81 6.94
N THR A 207 3.66 11.26 5.70
CA THR A 207 4.10 10.47 4.55
C THR A 207 5.05 11.28 3.68
N LEU A 208 6.01 10.58 3.06
CA LEU A 208 6.88 11.15 2.03
C LEU A 208 6.20 11.20 0.65
N VAL A 209 5.00 10.65 0.55
CA VAL A 209 4.27 10.49 -0.70
C VAL A 209 3.15 11.53 -0.81
N LEU A 210 3.17 12.33 -1.85
CA LEU A 210 2.05 13.19 -2.22
C LEU A 210 0.92 12.31 -2.77
N HIS A 211 -0.25 12.39 -2.15
CA HIS A 211 -1.41 11.60 -2.59
C HIS A 211 -1.89 12.05 -3.98
N ALA A 212 -2.44 11.12 -4.75
CA ALA A 212 -2.89 11.37 -6.13
C ALA A 212 -3.88 12.54 -6.24
N GLU A 213 -4.80 12.66 -5.28
CA GLU A 213 -5.80 13.73 -5.22
C GLU A 213 -5.16 15.10 -4.99
N ARG A 214 -4.19 15.18 -4.08
CA ARG A 214 -3.44 16.42 -3.82
C ARG A 214 -2.54 16.77 -5.00
N SER A 215 -1.93 15.78 -5.65
CA SER A 215 -1.19 15.95 -6.90
C SER A 215 -2.10 16.52 -8.00
N LEU A 216 -3.32 15.99 -8.13
CA LEU A 216 -4.31 16.47 -9.09
C LEU A 216 -4.67 17.96 -8.85
N VAL A 217 -4.94 18.35 -7.61
CA VAL A 217 -5.25 19.72 -7.23
C VAL A 217 -4.05 20.66 -7.47
N SER A 218 -2.84 20.21 -7.10
CA SER A 218 -1.61 20.97 -7.32
C SER A 218 -1.32 21.20 -8.80
N GLN A 219 -1.50 20.18 -9.64
CA GLN A 219 -1.36 20.31 -11.10
C GLN A 219 -2.42 21.25 -11.67
N ALA A 220 -3.66 21.16 -11.19
CA ALA A 220 -4.72 22.08 -11.61
C ALA A 220 -4.34 23.54 -11.32
N ALA A 221 -3.82 23.81 -10.12
CA ALA A 221 -3.34 25.15 -9.75
C ALA A 221 -2.16 25.58 -10.63
N TYR A 222 -1.19 24.71 -10.87
CA TYR A 222 0.00 25.00 -11.67
C TYR A 222 -0.33 25.35 -13.12
N TYR A 223 -1.26 24.60 -13.73
CA TYR A 223 -1.66 24.81 -15.12
C TYR A 223 -2.82 25.82 -15.30
N GLY A 224 -3.33 26.40 -14.20
CA GLY A 224 -4.47 27.32 -14.26
C GLY A 224 -5.79 26.64 -14.69
N ILE A 225 -5.93 25.34 -14.44
CA ILE A 225 -7.12 24.56 -14.81
C ILE A 225 -8.08 24.54 -13.62
N SER A 226 -9.26 25.16 -13.78
CA SER A 226 -10.28 25.14 -12.73
C SER A 226 -10.88 23.75 -12.59
N LEU A 227 -10.94 23.22 -11.36
CA LEU A 227 -11.68 21.99 -11.04
C LEU A 227 -13.13 22.25 -10.63
N ARG A 228 -13.58 23.51 -10.62
CA ARG A 228 -14.95 23.85 -10.24
C ARG A 228 -15.97 23.19 -11.17
N GLY A 229 -16.89 22.42 -10.58
CA GLY A 229 -17.90 21.66 -11.30
C GLY A 229 -17.38 20.41 -12.02
N ALA A 230 -16.12 20.02 -11.81
CA ALA A 230 -15.57 18.78 -12.34
C ALA A 230 -15.98 17.56 -11.51
N ASP A 231 -15.91 16.39 -12.13
CA ASP A 231 -15.97 15.08 -11.48
C ASP A 231 -14.55 14.58 -11.21
N ALA A 232 -14.30 14.07 -10.01
CA ALA A 232 -13.03 13.43 -9.65
C ALA A 232 -13.21 11.91 -9.54
N TYR A 233 -12.34 11.16 -10.20
CA TYR A 233 -12.29 9.69 -10.17
C TYR A 233 -11.01 9.28 -9.49
N VAL A 234 -11.10 8.53 -8.39
CA VAL A 234 -9.96 8.09 -7.59
C VAL A 234 -10.04 6.59 -7.35
N THR A 235 -8.95 5.87 -7.53
CA THR A 235 -8.96 4.41 -7.36
C THR A 235 -9.32 3.99 -5.94
N HIS A 236 -9.00 4.81 -4.93
CA HIS A 236 -9.30 4.56 -3.52
C HIS A 236 -10.03 5.76 -2.91
N PHE A 237 -10.94 5.48 -1.98
CA PHE A 237 -11.67 6.53 -1.27
C PHE A 237 -10.70 7.47 -0.54
N PRO A 238 -10.81 8.81 -0.68
CA PRO A 238 -9.81 9.75 -0.20
C PRO A 238 -9.76 9.85 1.33
N CYS A 239 -8.58 10.10 1.87
CA CYS A 239 -8.42 10.52 3.25
C CYS A 239 -9.00 11.92 3.48
N VAL A 240 -9.23 12.31 4.75
CA VAL A 240 -9.86 13.59 5.09
C VAL A 240 -9.17 14.82 4.46
N PRO A 241 -7.83 14.98 4.52
CA PRO A 241 -7.16 16.09 3.86
C PRO A 241 -7.31 16.11 2.33
N CYS A 242 -7.30 14.94 1.68
CA CYS A 242 -7.51 14.83 0.24
C CYS A 242 -8.94 15.20 -0.15
N ALA A 243 -9.93 14.69 0.60
CA ALA A 243 -11.33 15.03 0.41
C ALA A 243 -11.58 16.53 0.56
N ALA A 244 -10.99 17.16 1.60
CA ALA A 244 -11.07 18.60 1.80
C ALA A 244 -10.47 19.37 0.61
N SER A 245 -9.27 18.97 0.15
CA SER A 245 -8.61 19.64 -0.98
C SER A 245 -9.43 19.55 -2.27
N LEU A 246 -10.03 18.40 -2.56
CA LEU A 246 -10.90 18.21 -3.73
C LEU A 246 -12.19 19.04 -3.60
N ALA A 247 -12.84 19.02 -2.44
CA ALA A 247 -14.07 19.78 -2.20
C ALA A 247 -13.83 21.30 -2.30
N ASP A 248 -12.73 21.80 -1.71
CA ASP A 248 -12.36 23.22 -1.78
C ASP A 248 -11.93 23.65 -3.19
N ALA A 249 -11.41 22.73 -4.00
CA ALA A 249 -11.19 22.96 -5.43
C ALA A 249 -12.50 23.03 -6.25
N GLY A 250 -13.63 22.69 -5.63
CA GLY A 250 -14.97 22.85 -6.18
C GLY A 250 -15.43 21.71 -7.07
N ILE A 251 -14.99 20.47 -6.86
CA ILE A 251 -15.55 19.32 -7.56
C ILE A 251 -17.03 19.16 -7.21
N LYS A 252 -17.83 18.65 -8.14
CA LYS A 252 -19.26 18.36 -7.92
C LYS A 252 -19.53 16.90 -7.53
N GLY A 253 -18.68 15.97 -8.03
CA GLY A 253 -18.83 14.54 -7.80
C GLY A 253 -17.50 13.86 -7.54
N LEU A 254 -17.49 12.91 -6.61
CA LEU A 254 -16.37 12.01 -6.34
C LEU A 254 -16.76 10.58 -6.67
N TYR A 255 -15.97 9.95 -7.52
CA TYR A 255 -16.13 8.56 -7.93
C TYR A 255 -14.94 7.74 -7.46
N PHE A 256 -15.17 6.59 -6.83
CA PHE A 256 -14.12 5.71 -6.33
C PHE A 256 -14.43 4.23 -6.58
N MET A 257 -13.42 3.37 -6.53
CA MET A 257 -13.57 1.91 -6.69
C MET A 257 -13.39 1.17 -5.36
N HIS A 258 -12.27 1.43 -4.67
CA HIS A 258 -11.91 0.77 -3.42
C HIS A 258 -12.15 1.68 -2.23
N GLY A 259 -12.66 1.10 -1.13
CA GLY A 259 -12.81 1.83 0.13
C GLY A 259 -11.46 2.16 0.78
N TYR A 260 -11.52 2.84 1.91
CA TYR A 260 -10.37 3.20 2.73
C TYR A 260 -10.64 2.95 4.22
N SER A 261 -9.58 2.93 5.05
CA SER A 261 -9.69 2.60 6.48
C SER A 261 -10.43 3.65 7.33
N ARG A 262 -10.57 4.86 6.81
CA ARG A 262 -11.29 5.98 7.46
C ARG A 262 -12.34 6.53 6.53
N LEU A 263 -13.55 6.66 7.03
CA LEU A 263 -14.72 7.04 6.24
C LEU A 263 -15.27 8.43 6.60
N GLU A 264 -14.62 9.13 7.54
CA GLU A 264 -15.05 10.48 8.00
C GLU A 264 -15.05 11.52 6.87
N SER A 265 -14.25 11.27 5.82
CA SER A 265 -14.26 12.12 4.61
C SER A 265 -15.59 12.09 3.86
N ALA A 266 -16.44 11.07 4.04
CA ALA A 266 -17.76 11.02 3.44
C ALA A 266 -18.67 12.16 3.99
N GLU A 267 -18.65 12.36 5.30
CA GLU A 267 -19.42 13.44 5.96
C GLU A 267 -18.90 14.82 5.51
N LEU A 268 -17.59 14.98 5.42
CA LEU A 268 -16.97 16.21 4.91
C LEU A 268 -17.43 16.52 3.49
N LEU A 269 -17.34 15.54 2.58
CA LEU A 269 -17.77 15.71 1.18
C LEU A 269 -19.25 16.07 1.09
N ALA A 270 -20.11 15.37 1.84
CA ALA A 270 -21.54 15.65 1.90
C ALA A 270 -21.82 17.07 2.42
N SER A 271 -21.11 17.52 3.46
CA SER A 271 -21.26 18.89 4.02
C SER A 271 -20.88 20.00 3.02
N LYS A 272 -20.01 19.68 2.07
CA LYS A 272 -19.58 20.57 0.98
C LYS A 272 -20.43 20.41 -0.30
N GLY A 273 -21.47 19.58 -0.28
CA GLY A 273 -22.36 19.34 -1.41
C GLY A 273 -21.75 18.51 -2.54
N VAL A 274 -20.67 17.73 -2.25
CA VAL A 274 -20.06 16.82 -3.22
C VAL A 274 -20.82 15.49 -3.20
N GLU A 275 -21.30 15.07 -4.37
CA GLU A 275 -21.94 13.77 -4.53
C GLU A 275 -20.88 12.65 -4.55
N VAL A 276 -21.15 11.54 -3.85
CA VAL A 276 -20.17 10.45 -3.70
C VAL A 276 -20.70 9.15 -4.32
N PHE A 277 -19.95 8.56 -5.23
CA PHE A 277 -20.34 7.36 -5.98
C PHE A 277 -19.26 6.28 -5.93
N ARG A 278 -19.69 5.05 -5.66
CA ARG A 278 -18.85 3.88 -5.89
C ARG A 278 -19.07 3.35 -7.30
N VAL A 279 -18.00 3.18 -8.07
CA VAL A 279 -18.02 2.58 -9.41
C VAL A 279 -17.88 1.06 -9.26
N VAL A 280 -18.83 0.31 -9.84
CA VAL A 280 -18.93 -1.15 -9.79
C VAL A 280 -18.93 -1.78 -11.19
#